data_46854b705c31ae75355514d200c00927
#
_entry.id   46854b705c31ae75355514d200c00927
#
_cell.length_a   1.000
_cell.length_b   1.000
_cell.length_c   1.000
_cell.angle_alpha   90.00
_cell.angle_beta   90.00
_cell.angle_gamma   90.00
#
_symmetry.space_group_name_H-M   'P 1'
#
loop_
_entity.id
_entity.type
_entity.pdbx_description
1 polymer ?
#
loop_
_entity_poly.entity_id
_entity_poly.type
_entity_poly.pdbx_seq_one_letter_code
_entity_poly.pdbx_strand_id
1 'polypeptide(L)'
;MNDNYTPAADARIAASLLLLRDGPQGLEVLMLRRAERDGDLRSGVAVFPGGVVDAQDREAHACLLGPDDAAASRALGLAQGGLDYWIAALRETFEEVGLLLAERSFDPALV
;
A
#
# COMPACT_ATOMS: atom_id res chain seq x y z
N MET A 1 3.56 19.24 5.35
CA MET A 1 3.63 19.10 3.89
C MET A 1 4.52 20.20 3.32
N ASN A 2 5.38 19.87 2.39
CA ASN A 2 6.25 20.84 1.74
C ASN A 2 5.50 21.54 0.60
N ASP A 3 5.12 22.81 0.82
CA ASP A 3 4.34 23.57 -0.14
C ASP A 3 5.11 23.90 -1.44
N ASN A 4 6.42 23.67 -1.45
CA ASN A 4 7.27 23.91 -2.61
C ASN A 4 7.47 22.67 -3.47
N TYR A 5 6.88 21.54 -3.08
CA TYR A 5 7.03 20.32 -3.85
C TYR A 5 6.11 20.31 -5.06
N THR A 6 6.71 20.10 -6.22
CA THR A 6 5.99 19.91 -7.49
C THR A 6 6.40 18.56 -8.07
N PRO A 7 5.46 17.60 -8.22
CA PRO A 7 5.79 16.31 -8.83
C PRO A 7 6.28 16.48 -10.27
N ALA A 8 7.13 15.56 -10.71
CA ALA A 8 7.52 15.50 -12.12
C ALA A 8 6.27 15.26 -12.98
N ALA A 9 6.31 15.76 -14.24
CA ALA A 9 5.15 15.69 -15.14
C ALA A 9 4.71 14.25 -15.44
N ASP A 10 5.63 13.28 -15.38
CA ASP A 10 5.37 11.86 -15.60
C ASP A 10 5.19 11.06 -14.31
N ALA A 11 5.11 11.74 -13.16
CA ALA A 11 4.94 11.06 -11.88
C ALA A 11 3.59 10.35 -11.82
N ARG A 12 3.60 9.10 -11.32
CA ARG A 12 2.40 8.31 -11.13
C ARG A 12 2.07 8.22 -9.65
N ILE A 13 0.77 8.15 -9.37
CA ILE A 13 0.26 7.99 -8.00
C ILE A 13 0.58 6.58 -7.53
N ALA A 14 1.24 6.48 -6.39
CA ALA A 14 1.64 5.20 -5.82
C ALA A 14 1.47 5.21 -4.31
N ALA A 15 1.41 4.02 -3.73
CA ALA A 15 1.30 3.83 -2.29
C ALA A 15 2.31 2.80 -1.81
N SER A 16 2.82 3.01 -0.59
CA SER A 16 3.68 2.05 0.08
C SER A 16 3.04 1.65 1.41
N LEU A 17 3.26 0.41 1.82
CA LEU A 17 2.78 -0.10 3.10
C LEU A 17 3.96 -0.30 4.04
N LEU A 18 3.89 0.31 5.23
CA LEU A 18 4.82 0.05 6.30
C LEU A 18 4.14 -0.93 7.26
N LEU A 19 4.41 -2.22 7.08
CA LEU A 19 3.84 -3.27 7.89
C LEU A 19 4.75 -3.52 9.08
N LEU A 20 4.23 -3.26 10.27
CA LEU A 20 4.99 -3.29 11.52
C LEU A 20 4.60 -4.50 12.37
N ARG A 21 5.55 -5.04 13.10
CA ARG A 21 5.29 -6.04 14.12
C ARG A 21 6.24 -5.87 15.29
N ASP A 22 5.84 -6.38 16.46
CA ASP A 22 6.74 -6.48 17.60
C ASP A 22 7.64 -7.69 17.42
N GLY A 23 8.95 -7.45 17.43
CA GLY A 23 9.96 -8.49 17.32
C GLY A 23 10.68 -8.73 18.64
N PRO A 24 11.56 -9.77 18.70
CA PRO A 24 12.28 -10.09 19.93
C PRO A 24 13.19 -8.98 20.44
N GLN A 25 13.65 -8.10 19.55
CA GLN A 25 14.57 -7.02 19.89
C GLN A 25 13.99 -5.63 19.67
N GLY A 26 12.66 -5.54 19.46
CA GLY A 26 11.97 -4.28 19.24
C GLY A 26 11.11 -4.29 17.99
N LEU A 27 10.65 -3.12 17.59
CA LEU A 27 9.78 -2.97 16.44
C LEU A 27 10.49 -3.36 15.15
N GLU A 28 9.80 -4.16 14.34
CA GLU A 28 10.29 -4.58 13.03
C GLU A 28 9.35 -4.07 11.93
N VAL A 29 9.91 -3.76 10.77
CA VAL A 29 9.16 -3.38 9.59
C VAL A 29 9.47 -4.32 8.44
N LEU A 30 8.45 -4.71 7.68
CA LEU A 30 8.63 -5.58 6.53
C LEU A 30 9.25 -4.79 5.37
N MET A 31 10.36 -5.31 4.86
CA MET A 31 11.00 -4.78 3.67
C MET A 31 11.23 -5.87 2.66
N LEU A 32 11.21 -5.50 1.39
CA LEU A 32 11.53 -6.37 0.26
C LEU A 32 12.88 -5.98 -0.28
N ARG A 33 13.61 -6.97 -0.78
CA ARG A 33 14.85 -6.71 -1.50
C ARG A 33 14.61 -6.91 -2.99
N ARG A 34 14.89 -5.87 -3.77
CA ARG A 34 14.79 -5.95 -5.22
C ARG A 34 15.81 -6.96 -5.75
N ALA A 35 15.40 -7.73 -6.77
CA ALA A 35 16.30 -8.67 -7.43
C ALA A 35 17.49 -7.92 -8.01
N GLU A 36 18.69 -8.54 -7.88
CA GLU A 36 19.89 -7.98 -8.48
C GLU A 36 19.86 -8.20 -10.00
N ARG A 37 20.11 -7.12 -10.73
CA ARG A 37 20.19 -7.12 -12.19
C ARG A 37 21.42 -6.32 -12.62
N ASP A 38 22.19 -6.88 -13.52
CA ASP A 38 23.35 -6.17 -14.07
C ASP A 38 22.92 -4.85 -14.73
N GLY A 39 23.61 -3.77 -14.41
CA GLY A 39 23.35 -2.46 -14.98
C GLY A 39 22.19 -1.71 -14.36
N ASP A 40 21.46 -2.30 -13.40
CA ASP A 40 20.38 -1.62 -12.68
C ASP A 40 20.90 -1.08 -11.35
N LEU A 41 20.94 0.25 -11.22
CA LEU A 41 21.42 0.93 -10.01
C LEU A 41 20.50 0.73 -8.80
N ARG A 42 19.26 0.28 -9.03
CA ARG A 42 18.28 0.03 -7.97
C ARG A 42 18.20 -1.44 -7.56
N SER A 43 18.98 -2.32 -8.23
CA SER A 43 18.97 -3.73 -7.90
C SER A 43 19.57 -3.97 -6.52
N GLY A 44 19.02 -4.93 -5.79
CA GLY A 44 19.46 -5.26 -4.44
C GLY A 44 19.05 -4.28 -3.36
N VAL A 45 18.36 -3.18 -3.69
CA VAL A 45 17.92 -2.17 -2.73
C VAL A 45 16.71 -2.68 -1.94
N ALA A 46 16.72 -2.43 -0.63
CA ALA A 46 15.57 -2.72 0.22
C ALA A 46 14.47 -1.66 0.00
N VAL A 47 13.24 -2.12 -0.15
CA VAL A 47 12.07 -1.26 -0.37
C VAL A 47 10.89 -1.74 0.46
N PHE A 48 9.97 -0.84 0.77
CA PHE A 48 8.68 -1.22 1.34
C PHE A 48 7.78 -1.83 0.27
N PRO A 49 6.88 -2.76 0.65
CA PRO A 49 5.85 -3.21 -0.29
C PRO A 49 5.03 -2.02 -0.78
N GLY A 50 4.67 -2.02 -2.05
CA GLY A 50 3.86 -0.95 -2.61
C GLY A 50 3.94 -0.92 -4.12
N GLY A 51 3.19 -0.01 -4.70
CA GLY A 51 3.15 0.17 -6.13
C GLY A 51 2.15 1.23 -6.57
N VAL A 52 1.93 1.29 -7.87
CA VAL A 52 1.08 2.30 -8.51
C VAL A 52 -0.39 2.01 -8.20
N VAL A 53 -1.13 3.08 -7.89
CA VAL A 53 -2.58 3.00 -7.72
C VAL A 53 -3.21 2.68 -9.09
N ASP A 54 -4.06 1.66 -9.12
CA ASP A 54 -4.77 1.23 -10.31
C ASP A 54 -6.21 1.74 -10.26
N ALA A 55 -6.78 2.03 -11.43
CA ALA A 55 -8.18 2.44 -11.51
C ALA A 55 -9.13 1.41 -10.90
N GLN A 56 -8.77 0.13 -10.94
CA GLN A 56 -9.57 -0.95 -10.36
C GLN A 56 -9.57 -0.93 -8.83
N ASP A 57 -8.64 -0.23 -8.19
CA ASP A 57 -8.60 -0.16 -6.73
C ASP A 57 -9.86 0.50 -6.17
N ARG A 58 -10.49 1.41 -6.92
CA ARG A 58 -11.75 2.03 -6.52
C ARG A 58 -12.88 1.02 -6.36
N GLU A 59 -12.88 -0.04 -7.15
CA GLU A 59 -13.91 -1.07 -7.09
C GLU A 59 -13.88 -1.88 -5.79
N ALA A 60 -12.76 -1.87 -5.08
CA ALA A 60 -12.58 -2.61 -3.85
C ALA A 60 -12.95 -1.81 -2.57
N HIS A 61 -13.39 -0.56 -2.70
CA HIS A 61 -13.73 0.27 -1.53
C HIS A 61 -14.76 -0.41 -0.62
N ALA A 62 -15.75 -1.07 -1.20
CA ALA A 62 -16.80 -1.73 -0.42
C ALA A 62 -16.29 -2.93 0.39
N CYS A 63 -15.14 -3.48 0.04
CA CYS A 63 -14.54 -4.63 0.70
C CYS A 63 -13.61 -4.24 1.84
N LEU A 64 -13.27 -2.97 1.98
CA LEU A 64 -12.31 -2.51 2.98
C LEU A 64 -12.99 -2.35 4.34
N LEU A 65 -12.38 -2.94 5.35
CA LEU A 65 -12.74 -2.73 6.73
C LEU A 65 -11.84 -1.63 7.29
N GLY A 66 -12.44 -0.58 7.86
CA GLY A 66 -11.66 0.52 8.39
C GLY A 66 -12.21 1.87 7.95
N PRO A 67 -11.35 2.84 7.62
CA PRO A 67 -11.80 4.19 7.27
C PRO A 67 -12.58 4.18 5.96
N ASP A 68 -13.51 5.12 5.84
CA ASP A 68 -14.13 5.42 4.56
C ASP A 68 -13.22 6.35 3.74
N ASP A 69 -13.63 6.64 2.50
CA ASP A 69 -12.82 7.48 1.61
C ASP A 69 -12.60 8.89 2.20
N ALA A 70 -13.61 9.46 2.85
CA ALA A 70 -13.47 10.78 3.45
C ALA A 70 -12.43 10.81 4.56
N ALA A 71 -12.43 9.80 5.44
CA ALA A 71 -11.45 9.70 6.53
C ALA A 71 -10.05 9.44 6.01
N ALA A 72 -9.90 8.54 5.05
CA ALA A 72 -8.61 8.24 4.43
C ALA A 72 -8.05 9.47 3.70
N SER A 73 -8.91 10.20 3.01
CA SER A 73 -8.49 11.41 2.29
C SER A 73 -8.04 12.51 3.25
N ARG A 74 -8.76 12.70 4.36
CA ARG A 74 -8.33 13.68 5.37
C ARG A 74 -6.97 13.33 5.96
N ALA A 75 -6.73 12.06 6.24
CA ALA A 75 -5.45 11.60 6.79
C ALA A 75 -4.30 11.86 5.83
N LEU A 76 -4.54 11.79 4.53
CA LEU A 76 -3.52 12.02 3.50
C LEU A 76 -3.47 13.47 2.99
N GLY A 77 -4.34 14.34 3.48
CA GLY A 77 -4.41 15.72 3.01
C GLY A 77 -4.99 15.85 1.61
N LEU A 78 -5.87 14.94 1.21
CA LEU A 78 -6.51 14.93 -0.10
C LEU A 78 -7.97 15.35 0.01
N ALA A 79 -8.50 15.93 -1.08
CA ALA A 79 -9.92 16.26 -1.16
C ALA A 79 -10.78 14.99 -1.25
N GLN A 80 -10.31 13.98 -1.98
CA GLN A 80 -11.01 12.72 -2.20
C GLN A 80 -10.03 11.66 -2.70
N GLY A 81 -10.47 10.41 -2.75
CA GLY A 81 -9.68 9.34 -3.35
C GLY A 81 -8.63 8.72 -2.43
N GLY A 82 -8.60 9.11 -1.14
CA GLY A 82 -7.61 8.58 -0.20
C GLY A 82 -7.69 7.08 -0.01
N LEU A 83 -8.89 6.50 -0.13
CA LEU A 83 -9.07 5.08 0.02
C LEU A 83 -8.42 4.27 -1.11
N ASP A 84 -8.25 4.87 -2.29
CA ASP A 84 -7.55 4.22 -3.40
C ASP A 84 -6.10 3.90 -3.01
N TYR A 85 -5.44 4.78 -2.25
CA TYR A 85 -4.07 4.55 -1.76
C TYR A 85 -4.01 3.39 -0.78
N TRP A 86 -5.00 3.28 0.11
CA TRP A 86 -5.09 2.16 1.05
C TRP A 86 -5.23 0.83 0.32
N ILE A 87 -6.15 0.79 -0.64
CA ILE A 87 -6.39 -0.43 -1.43
C ILE A 87 -5.15 -0.81 -2.21
N ALA A 88 -4.51 0.16 -2.88
CA ALA A 88 -3.29 -0.11 -3.64
C ALA A 88 -2.18 -0.67 -2.76
N ALA A 89 -1.97 -0.09 -1.58
CA ALA A 89 -0.95 -0.57 -0.64
C ALA A 89 -1.21 -2.02 -0.21
N LEU A 90 -2.47 -2.36 0.10
CA LEU A 90 -2.85 -3.71 0.50
C LEU A 90 -2.74 -4.69 -0.66
N ARG A 91 -3.22 -4.31 -1.83
CA ARG A 91 -3.17 -5.16 -3.03
C ARG A 91 -1.74 -5.45 -3.44
N GLU A 92 -0.90 -4.42 -3.53
CA GLU A 92 0.49 -4.58 -3.92
C GLU A 92 1.27 -5.45 -2.93
N THR A 93 0.99 -5.31 -1.64
CA THR A 93 1.61 -6.16 -0.61
C THR A 93 1.25 -7.63 -0.85
N PHE A 94 -0.01 -7.91 -1.16
CA PHE A 94 -0.43 -9.28 -1.47
C PHE A 94 0.26 -9.80 -2.73
N GLU A 95 0.31 -8.99 -3.78
CA GLU A 95 0.94 -9.39 -5.04
C GLU A 95 2.45 -9.65 -4.89
N GLU A 96 3.13 -8.83 -4.09
CA GLU A 96 4.59 -8.90 -3.97
C GLU A 96 5.07 -9.94 -2.96
N VAL A 97 4.36 -10.10 -1.83
CA VAL A 97 4.83 -10.99 -0.75
C VAL A 97 3.81 -12.05 -0.34
N GLY A 98 2.63 -12.07 -0.92
CA GLY A 98 1.62 -13.07 -0.60
C GLY A 98 0.91 -12.85 0.73
N LEU A 99 1.07 -11.70 1.36
CA LEU A 99 0.39 -11.39 2.62
C LEU A 99 -0.91 -10.64 2.34
N LEU A 100 -2.03 -11.26 2.66
CA LEU A 100 -3.34 -10.64 2.56
C LEU A 100 -3.75 -10.14 3.94
N LEU A 101 -3.82 -8.82 4.09
CA LEU A 101 -4.27 -8.19 5.33
C LEU A 101 -5.79 -8.12 5.31
N ALA A 102 -6.43 -9.07 5.97
CA ALA A 102 -7.87 -9.22 5.96
C ALA A 102 -8.35 -9.84 7.26
N GLU A 103 -9.59 -9.60 7.61
CA GLU A 103 -10.23 -10.31 8.69
C GLU A 103 -10.86 -11.59 8.14
N ARG A 104 -10.72 -12.67 8.91
CA ARG A 104 -11.41 -13.91 8.58
C ARG A 104 -12.86 -13.75 9.00
N SER A 105 -13.77 -13.91 8.05
CA SER A 105 -15.18 -13.95 8.35
C SER A 105 -15.75 -15.33 7.98
N PHE A 106 -16.74 -15.79 8.73
CA PHE A 106 -17.44 -17.01 8.43
C PHE A 106 -18.91 -16.69 8.19
N ASP A 107 -19.37 -17.00 6.98
CA ASP A 107 -20.78 -16.88 6.62
C ASP A 107 -21.32 -18.29 6.36
N PRO A 108 -22.19 -18.81 7.25
CA PRO A 108 -22.76 -20.16 7.06
C PRO A 108 -23.49 -20.34 5.75
N ALA A 109 -24.01 -19.25 5.17
CA ALA A 109 -24.72 -19.32 3.89
C ALA A 109 -23.82 -19.60 2.70
N LEU A 110 -22.51 -19.43 2.85
CA LEU A 110 -21.52 -19.65 1.79
C LEU A 110 -20.88 -21.04 1.82
N VAL A 111 -21.24 -21.86 2.77
CA VAL A 111 -20.69 -23.22 2.92
C VAL A 111 -21.52 -24.24 2.19
#